data_bae7ebd3c7e571a43ecaf1effc31661a
#
_entry.id   bae7ebd3c7e571a43ecaf1effc31661a
#
_cell.length_a   1.000
_cell.length_b   1.000
_cell.length_c   1.000
_cell.angle_alpha   90.00
_cell.angle_beta   90.00
_cell.angle_gamma   90.00
#
_symmetry.space_group_name_H-M   'P 1'
#
loop_
_entity.id
_entity.type
_entity.pdbx_description
1 polymer ?
#
loop_
_entity_poly.entity_id
_entity_poly.type
_entity_poly.pdbx_seq_one_letter_code
_entity_poly.pdbx_strand_id
1 'polypeptide(L)'
;MRNLSLILFILIFTFLSVPAIAGQGALKLPEGSNASAIKHNKEGIFNYKQGYYEDALKHFRLASEDDSSVGESHYNEALCLHKLGKHGEATNHFYKARKYSKGNPAILGSKLINDHSPVKREGS
;
A
#
# COMPACT_ATOMS: atom_id res chain seq x y z
N MET A 1 -32.70 -52.64 -20.26
CA MET A 1 -31.96 -51.48 -20.75
C MET A 1 -31.83 -50.45 -19.66
N ARG A 2 -30.66 -50.35 -19.07
CA ARG A 2 -30.40 -49.38 -18.01
C ARG A 2 -29.76 -48.15 -18.63
N ASN A 3 -30.51 -47.05 -18.68
CA ASN A 3 -29.94 -45.74 -19.06
C ASN A 3 -29.22 -45.23 -17.81
N LEU A 4 -27.88 -45.35 -17.79
CA LEU A 4 -27.05 -44.63 -16.82
C LEU A 4 -27.01 -43.17 -17.23
N SER A 5 -27.85 -42.36 -16.62
CA SER A 5 -27.75 -40.91 -16.71
C SER A 5 -26.54 -40.47 -15.90
N LEU A 6 -25.43 -40.23 -16.60
CA LEU A 6 -24.26 -39.57 -16.04
C LEU A 6 -24.65 -38.12 -15.77
N ILE A 7 -25.05 -37.84 -14.52
CA ILE A 7 -25.19 -36.48 -14.04
C ILE A 7 -23.77 -35.95 -13.82
N LEU A 8 -23.30 -35.22 -14.82
CA LEU A 8 -22.06 -34.47 -14.74
C LEU A 8 -22.28 -33.30 -13.80
N PHE A 9 -21.88 -33.45 -12.54
CA PHE A 9 -21.78 -32.32 -11.61
C PHE A 9 -20.65 -31.42 -12.09
N ILE A 10 -21.00 -30.41 -12.86
CA ILE A 10 -20.10 -29.30 -13.15
C ILE A 10 -20.07 -28.46 -11.86
N LEU A 11 -19.05 -28.68 -11.03
CA LEU A 11 -18.70 -27.75 -9.98
C LEU A 11 -18.22 -26.46 -10.67
N ILE A 12 -19.16 -25.54 -10.85
CA ILE A 12 -18.82 -24.16 -11.23
C ILE A 12 -18.19 -23.56 -9.99
N PHE A 13 -16.85 -23.61 -9.93
CA PHE A 13 -16.07 -22.78 -9.02
C PHE A 13 -16.27 -21.34 -9.51
N THR A 14 -17.31 -20.69 -9.01
CA THR A 14 -17.38 -19.23 -9.11
C THR A 14 -16.25 -18.68 -8.26
N PHE A 15 -15.15 -18.32 -8.93
CA PHE A 15 -14.18 -17.43 -8.34
C PHE A 15 -14.93 -16.14 -8.01
N LEU A 16 -15.40 -16.02 -6.76
CA LEU A 16 -15.72 -14.72 -6.23
C LEU A 16 -14.38 -13.97 -6.20
N SER A 17 -14.11 -13.21 -7.24
CA SER A 17 -13.08 -12.20 -7.20
C SER A 17 -13.53 -11.20 -6.12
N VAL A 18 -13.00 -11.39 -4.91
CA VAL A 18 -13.09 -10.35 -3.89
C VAL A 18 -12.47 -9.11 -4.54
N PRO A 19 -13.22 -8.01 -4.72
CA PRO A 19 -12.60 -6.80 -5.22
C PRO A 19 -11.45 -6.49 -4.29
N ALA A 20 -10.22 -6.48 -4.83
CA ALA A 20 -9.07 -5.98 -4.10
C ALA A 20 -9.47 -4.60 -3.60
N ILE A 21 -9.49 -4.41 -2.27
CA ILE A 21 -9.82 -3.12 -1.68
C ILE A 21 -8.76 -2.15 -2.21
N ALA A 22 -9.14 -1.39 -3.24
CA ALA A 22 -8.29 -0.36 -3.80
C ALA A 22 -7.94 0.61 -2.66
N GLY A 23 -6.63 0.75 -2.33
CA GLY A 23 -6.17 1.70 -1.34
C GLY A 23 -5.30 1.15 -0.20
N GLN A 24 -4.97 -0.15 -0.20
CA GLN A 24 -4.07 -0.73 0.82
C GLN A 24 -2.73 -1.22 0.26
N GLY A 25 -2.49 -1.11 -1.04
CA GLY A 25 -1.25 -1.46 -1.69
C GLY A 25 -0.27 -0.29 -1.79
N ALA A 26 0.99 -0.61 -2.07
CA ALA A 26 2.01 0.40 -2.33
C ALA A 26 1.70 1.20 -3.60
N LEU A 27 1.96 2.50 -3.55
CA LEU A 27 1.60 3.47 -4.57
C LEU A 27 2.76 3.74 -5.54
N LYS A 28 2.42 3.95 -6.82
CA LYS A 28 3.36 4.53 -7.78
C LYS A 28 3.61 5.99 -7.43
N LEU A 29 4.80 6.50 -7.74
CA LEU A 29 5.08 7.91 -7.62
C LEU A 29 4.37 8.70 -8.74
N PRO A 30 4.05 9.99 -8.49
CA PRO A 30 3.48 10.87 -9.50
C PRO A 30 4.37 10.99 -10.74
N GLU A 31 3.74 11.27 -11.89
CA GLU A 31 4.48 11.63 -13.10
C GLU A 31 5.32 12.88 -12.86
N GLY A 32 6.53 12.90 -13.42
CA GLY A 32 7.49 13.99 -13.21
C GLY A 32 8.32 13.87 -11.93
N SER A 33 8.13 12.84 -11.13
CA SER A 33 9.02 12.55 -10.00
C SER A 33 10.45 12.25 -10.46
N ASN A 34 11.40 12.39 -9.54
CA ASN A 34 12.82 12.07 -9.79
C ASN A 34 12.96 10.65 -10.36
N ALA A 35 13.75 10.49 -11.43
CA ALA A 35 13.91 9.20 -12.13
C ALA A 35 14.51 8.10 -11.23
N SER A 36 15.46 8.45 -10.35
CA SER A 36 16.04 7.53 -9.38
C SER A 36 14.99 7.10 -8.35
N ALA A 37 14.20 8.05 -7.84
CA ALA A 37 13.10 7.77 -6.93
C ALA A 37 12.06 6.82 -7.57
N ILE A 38 11.69 7.05 -8.83
CA ILE A 38 10.77 6.17 -9.56
C ILE A 38 11.32 4.75 -9.67
N LYS A 39 12.60 4.61 -9.98
CA LYS A 39 13.27 3.30 -10.08
C LYS A 39 13.21 2.57 -8.74
N HIS A 40 13.66 3.22 -7.66
CA HIS A 40 13.62 2.62 -6.33
C HIS A 40 12.19 2.29 -5.89
N ASN A 41 11.23 3.17 -6.17
CA ASN A 41 9.85 2.90 -5.83
C ASN A 41 9.29 1.66 -6.56
N LYS A 42 9.64 1.46 -7.83
CA LYS A 42 9.24 0.25 -8.59
C LYS A 42 9.81 -1.02 -7.97
N GLU A 43 11.08 -1.01 -7.58
CA GLU A 43 11.74 -2.13 -6.90
C GLU A 43 11.09 -2.39 -5.52
N GLY A 44 10.77 -1.35 -4.79
CA GLY A 44 10.02 -1.43 -3.54
C GLY A 44 8.64 -2.07 -3.70
N ILE A 45 7.88 -1.63 -4.70
CA ILE A 45 6.56 -2.22 -5.02
C ILE A 45 6.68 -3.71 -5.37
N PHE A 46 7.69 -4.06 -6.16
CA PHE A 46 7.94 -5.47 -6.51
C PHE A 46 8.18 -6.33 -5.25
N ASN A 47 9.08 -5.89 -4.37
CA ASN A 47 9.37 -6.60 -3.12
C ASN A 47 8.15 -6.63 -2.17
N TYR A 48 7.41 -5.52 -2.08
CA TYR A 48 6.20 -5.45 -1.26
C TYR A 48 5.16 -6.48 -1.69
N LYS A 49 4.93 -6.63 -2.98
CA LYS A 49 4.00 -7.63 -3.53
C LYS A 49 4.42 -9.07 -3.25
N GLN A 50 5.72 -9.32 -3.11
CA GLN A 50 6.26 -10.62 -2.73
C GLN A 50 6.21 -10.89 -1.22
N GLY A 51 5.86 -9.89 -0.42
CA GLY A 51 5.89 -9.98 1.04
C GLY A 51 7.26 -9.73 1.66
N TYR A 52 8.25 -9.30 0.89
CA TYR A 52 9.59 -8.96 1.35
C TYR A 52 9.61 -7.52 1.86
N TYR A 53 8.95 -7.30 3.00
CA TYR A 53 8.69 -5.96 3.53
C TYR A 53 9.96 -5.21 3.96
N GLU A 54 10.99 -5.89 4.44
CA GLU A 54 12.26 -5.24 4.81
C GLU A 54 13.03 -4.76 3.56
N ASP A 55 13.09 -5.57 2.51
CA ASP A 55 13.71 -5.16 1.25
C ASP A 55 12.89 -4.07 0.57
N ALA A 56 11.57 -4.17 0.58
CA ALA A 56 10.68 -3.13 0.09
C ALA A 56 10.91 -1.80 0.83
N LEU A 57 11.01 -1.84 2.15
CA LEU A 57 11.27 -0.65 2.98
C LEU A 57 12.60 0.02 2.62
N LYS A 58 13.65 -0.77 2.39
CA LYS A 58 14.95 -0.24 1.94
C LYS A 58 14.82 0.55 0.64
N HIS A 59 14.12 0.01 -0.34
CA HIS A 59 13.91 0.68 -1.61
C HIS A 59 13.01 1.91 -1.49
N PHE A 60 11.95 1.85 -0.70
CA PHE A 60 11.10 3.02 -0.48
C PHE A 60 11.82 4.14 0.28
N ARG A 61 12.73 3.82 1.19
CA ARG A 61 13.61 4.81 1.83
C ARG A 61 14.51 5.50 0.82
N LEU A 62 15.16 4.75 -0.05
CA LEU A 62 15.96 5.35 -1.13
C LEU A 62 15.13 6.28 -2.02
N ALA A 63 13.89 5.89 -2.35
CA ALA A 63 12.99 6.75 -3.11
C ALA A 63 12.65 8.05 -2.37
N SER A 64 12.38 8.01 -1.07
CA SER A 64 12.09 9.21 -0.26
C SER A 64 13.32 10.05 0.05
N GLU A 65 14.51 9.46 0.07
CA GLU A 65 15.79 10.20 0.16
C GLU A 65 16.06 10.99 -1.12
N ASP A 66 15.74 10.42 -2.29
CA ASP A 66 15.89 11.11 -3.57
C ASP A 66 14.90 12.28 -3.73
N ASP A 67 13.70 12.17 -3.17
CA ASP A 67 12.72 13.26 -3.08
C ASP A 67 11.82 13.10 -1.85
N SER A 68 12.11 13.82 -0.80
CA SER A 68 11.40 13.78 0.48
C SER A 68 10.04 14.50 0.47
N SER A 69 9.70 15.20 -0.61
CA SER A 69 8.44 15.95 -0.76
C SER A 69 7.31 15.15 -1.41
N VAL A 70 7.52 13.87 -1.69
CA VAL A 70 6.56 12.98 -2.34
C VAL A 70 5.80 12.16 -1.30
N GLY A 71 4.51 12.43 -1.14
CA GLY A 71 3.67 11.77 -0.15
C GLY A 71 3.56 10.26 -0.35
N GLU A 72 3.54 9.80 -1.59
CA GLU A 72 3.48 8.38 -1.98
C GLU A 72 4.68 7.60 -1.47
N SER A 73 5.89 8.16 -1.49
CA SER A 73 7.10 7.52 -0.94
C SER A 73 6.96 7.29 0.57
N HIS A 74 6.52 8.30 1.31
CA HIS A 74 6.29 8.17 2.74
C HIS A 74 5.16 7.20 3.07
N TYR A 75 4.11 7.17 2.25
CA TYR A 75 3.02 6.21 2.38
C TYR A 75 3.53 4.77 2.23
N ASN A 76 4.36 4.51 1.23
CA ASN A 76 4.93 3.20 0.98
C ASN A 76 5.86 2.73 2.11
N GLU A 77 6.69 3.63 2.65
CA GLU A 77 7.49 3.34 3.84
C GLU A 77 6.60 2.97 5.02
N ALA A 78 5.56 3.75 5.26
CA ALA A 78 4.62 3.52 6.34
C ALA A 78 3.91 2.18 6.23
N LEU A 79 3.52 1.76 5.01
CA LEU A 79 2.93 0.44 4.78
C LEU A 79 3.88 -0.69 5.18
N CYS A 80 5.15 -0.61 4.79
CA CYS A 80 6.15 -1.62 5.15
C CYS A 80 6.39 -1.66 6.66
N LEU A 81 6.54 -0.49 7.29
CA LEU A 81 6.71 -0.37 8.73
C LEU A 81 5.52 -0.95 9.51
N HIS A 82 4.30 -0.69 9.02
CA HIS A 82 3.09 -1.28 9.58
C HIS A 82 3.08 -2.81 9.48
N LYS A 83 3.43 -3.36 8.31
CA LYS A 83 3.56 -4.81 8.09
C LYS A 83 4.62 -5.45 8.98
N LEU A 84 5.69 -4.74 9.28
CA LEU A 84 6.78 -5.16 10.17
C LEU A 84 6.48 -4.96 11.67
N GLY A 85 5.29 -4.46 12.02
CA GLY A 85 4.87 -4.19 13.40
C GLY A 85 5.48 -2.94 14.03
N LYS A 86 6.16 -2.10 13.25
CA LYS A 86 6.80 -0.84 13.68
C LYS A 86 5.81 0.33 13.63
N HIS A 87 4.73 0.23 14.41
CA HIS A 87 3.58 1.15 14.31
C HIS A 87 3.92 2.61 14.65
N GLY A 88 4.82 2.87 15.59
CA GLY A 88 5.26 4.24 15.93
C GLY A 88 5.96 4.93 14.76
N GLU A 89 6.90 4.25 14.12
CA GLU A 89 7.58 4.78 12.92
C GLU A 89 6.58 4.91 11.75
N ALA A 90 5.70 3.92 11.56
CA ALA A 90 4.66 3.98 10.54
C ALA A 90 3.77 5.22 10.69
N THR A 91 3.35 5.55 11.90
CA THR A 91 2.55 6.74 12.19
C THR A 91 3.24 8.03 11.73
N ASN A 92 4.54 8.17 11.99
CA ASN A 92 5.31 9.34 11.55
C ASN A 92 5.34 9.45 10.01
N HIS A 93 5.53 8.32 9.31
CA HIS A 93 5.53 8.32 7.85
C HIS A 93 4.14 8.52 7.26
N PHE A 94 3.08 8.00 7.86
CA PHE A 94 1.70 8.31 7.46
C PHE A 94 1.37 9.79 7.63
N TYR A 95 1.88 10.44 8.68
CA TYR A 95 1.73 11.89 8.86
C TYR A 95 2.42 12.66 7.71
N LYS A 96 3.66 12.29 7.36
CA LYS A 96 4.38 12.89 6.22
C LYS A 96 3.65 12.63 4.89
N ALA A 97 3.15 11.41 4.68
CA ALA A 97 2.36 11.07 3.50
C ALA A 97 1.15 12.00 3.34
N ARG A 98 0.41 12.23 4.42
CA ARG A 98 -0.73 13.16 4.42
C ARG A 98 -0.29 14.59 4.13
N LYS A 99 0.78 15.06 4.78
CA LYS A 99 1.33 16.41 4.58
C LYS A 99 1.69 16.67 3.12
N TYR A 100 2.29 15.69 2.45
CA TYR A 100 2.78 15.81 1.08
C TYR A 100 1.85 15.14 0.05
N SER A 101 0.62 14.83 0.41
CA SER A 101 -0.33 14.10 -0.45
C SER A 101 -0.75 14.87 -1.70
N LYS A 102 -0.67 16.18 -1.68
CA LYS A 102 -1.15 17.07 -2.76
C LYS A 102 -2.56 16.72 -3.25
N GLY A 103 -3.43 16.30 -2.32
CA GLY A 103 -4.79 15.92 -2.61
C GLY A 103 -4.98 14.50 -3.14
N ASN A 104 -3.95 13.66 -3.15
CA ASN A 104 -4.06 12.27 -3.62
C ASN A 104 -5.11 11.50 -2.79
N PRO A 105 -6.24 11.07 -3.41
CA PRO A 105 -7.32 10.38 -2.69
C PRO A 105 -6.90 9.00 -2.17
N ALA A 106 -5.93 8.35 -2.80
CA ALA A 106 -5.40 7.07 -2.33
C ALA A 106 -4.69 7.21 -0.97
N ILE A 107 -4.07 8.37 -0.71
CA ILE A 107 -3.46 8.69 0.59
C ILE A 107 -4.53 9.18 1.55
N LEU A 108 -5.29 10.21 1.18
CA LEU A 108 -6.23 10.88 2.07
C LEU A 108 -7.41 9.99 2.49
N GLY A 109 -7.82 9.06 1.62
CA GLY A 109 -8.87 8.07 1.89
C GLY A 109 -8.37 6.77 2.53
N SER A 110 -7.07 6.66 2.80
CA SER A 110 -6.51 5.44 3.38
C SER A 110 -7.01 5.21 4.80
N LYS A 111 -7.62 4.03 5.04
CA LYS A 111 -8.02 3.61 6.38
C LYS A 111 -6.83 3.53 7.33
N LEU A 112 -5.68 3.04 6.86
CA LEU A 112 -4.46 2.95 7.67
C LEU A 112 -4.00 4.32 8.14
N ILE A 113 -4.01 5.34 7.28
CA ILE A 113 -3.69 6.71 7.68
C ILE A 113 -4.66 7.22 8.75
N ASN A 114 -5.94 6.95 8.57
CA ASN A 114 -6.96 7.41 9.51
C ASN A 114 -6.83 6.70 10.86
N ASP A 115 -6.53 5.41 10.86
CA ASP A 115 -6.29 4.62 12.09
C ASP A 115 -5.02 5.06 12.84
N HIS A 116 -4.02 5.56 12.12
CA HIS A 116 -2.76 6.10 12.68
C HIS A 116 -2.80 7.62 12.92
N SER A 117 -3.91 8.27 12.68
CA SER A 117 -4.04 9.70 12.98
C SER A 117 -4.02 9.93 14.49
N PRO A 118 -3.28 10.93 14.98
CA PRO A 118 -3.38 11.27 16.40
C PRO A 118 -4.82 11.65 16.71
N VAL A 119 -5.38 11.02 17.73
CA VAL A 119 -6.69 11.37 18.26
C VAL A 119 -6.64 12.86 18.61
N LYS A 120 -7.43 13.69 17.94
CA LYS A 120 -7.65 15.06 18.41
C LYS A 120 -8.24 14.92 19.82
N ARG A 121 -7.43 15.22 20.83
CA ARG A 121 -7.98 15.46 22.16
C ARG A 121 -8.84 16.69 22.04
N GLU A 122 -10.17 16.51 21.95
CA GLU A 122 -11.10 17.59 22.15
C GLU A 122 -10.94 18.03 23.61
N GLY A 123 -10.51 19.25 23.82
CA GLY A 123 -10.51 19.91 25.13
C GLY A 123 -9.11 20.23 25.63
N SER A 124 -8.54 21.31 25.18
CA SER A 124 -7.68 22.24 25.93
C SER A 124 -7.75 23.62 25.31
#